data_bda39c5840992bb260991df4bdfab3bd
#
_entry.id   bda39c5840992bb260991df4bdfab3bd
#
_cell.length_a   1.000
_cell.length_b   1.000
_cell.length_c   1.000
_cell.angle_alpha   90.00
_cell.angle_beta   90.00
_cell.angle_gamma   90.00
#
_symmetry.space_group_name_H-M   'P 1'
#
loop_
_entity.id
_entity.type
_entity.pdbx_description
1 polymer ?
#
loop_
_entity_poly.entity_id
_entity_poly.type
_entity_poly.pdbx_seq_one_letter_code
_entity_poly.pdbx_strand_id
1 'polypeptide(L)'
;VLIEAKPFALGVRIEHPQEIIDRVQYHCILRDENLPPASYGLVEQVHGKGVFSFCMCPGGIIAPAATSAGQLVVNGWSPSKRNNPYANSGMVVEVQKQDALDYFKEASHKKILESMFPMAQINALENDPLLLLYFQAMVEKKSFDAGGGKFVAPANRMVDFSTNKTSTTLANCSYI
;
A
#
# COMPACT_ATOMS: atom_id res chain seq x y z
N VAL A 1 -29.52 0.24 9.25
CA VAL A 1 -28.09 0.11 9.53
C VAL A 1 -27.48 1.49 9.43
N LEU A 2 -26.78 1.97 10.47
CA LEU A 2 -26.00 3.20 10.42
C LEU A 2 -24.67 2.92 9.70
N ILE A 3 -24.34 3.75 8.72
CA ILE A 3 -23.08 3.71 7.98
C ILE A 3 -22.41 5.07 8.15
N GLU A 4 -21.12 5.08 8.43
CA GLU A 4 -20.32 6.29 8.59
C GLU A 4 -18.93 6.15 7.96
N ALA A 5 -18.32 7.26 7.56
CA ALA A 5 -16.98 7.28 6.99
C ALA A 5 -15.94 6.99 8.09
N LYS A 6 -15.19 5.91 7.95
CA LYS A 6 -14.16 5.50 8.90
C LYS A 6 -12.77 5.91 8.38
N PRO A 7 -11.95 6.62 9.17
CA PRO A 7 -10.54 6.87 8.84
C PRO A 7 -9.79 5.56 8.55
N PHE A 8 -8.84 5.63 7.65
CA PHE A 8 -8.02 4.48 7.25
C PHE A 8 -6.57 4.91 6.98
N ALA A 9 -5.67 3.95 6.78
CA ALA A 9 -4.31 4.23 6.40
C ALA A 9 -4.10 3.85 4.93
N LEU A 10 -3.43 4.72 4.18
CA LEU A 10 -3.11 4.55 2.77
C LEU A 10 -1.61 4.63 2.58
N GLY A 11 -1.04 3.80 1.72
CA GLY A 11 0.39 3.84 1.46
C GLY A 11 0.84 2.93 0.36
N VAL A 12 2.15 2.74 0.33
CA VAL A 12 2.85 1.90 -0.65
C VAL A 12 3.62 0.81 0.06
N ARG A 13 3.90 -0.28 -0.63
CA ARG A 13 4.81 -1.30 -0.13
C ARG A 13 6.18 -1.10 -0.75
N ILE A 14 7.19 -0.98 0.09
CA ILE A 14 8.59 -0.74 -0.28
C ILE A 14 9.36 -2.03 -0.06
N GLU A 15 10.17 -2.40 -1.05
CA GLU A 15 11.10 -3.52 -0.98
C GLU A 15 12.54 -3.01 -0.93
N HIS A 16 13.37 -3.69 -0.18
CA HIS A 16 14.79 -3.41 -0.02
C HIS A 16 15.58 -4.68 0.26
N PRO A 17 16.90 -4.71 0.02
CA PRO A 17 17.74 -5.83 0.42
C PRO A 17 17.67 -6.09 1.93
N GLN A 18 17.49 -7.34 2.33
CA GLN A 18 17.46 -7.76 3.74
C GLN A 18 18.80 -7.42 4.44
N GLU A 19 19.91 -7.58 3.75
CA GLU A 19 21.26 -7.30 4.30
C GLU A 19 21.42 -5.86 4.80
N ILE A 20 20.74 -4.88 4.20
CA ILE A 20 20.78 -3.49 4.68
C ILE A 20 20.19 -3.41 6.07
N ILE A 21 19.08 -4.08 6.30
CA ILE A 21 18.40 -4.08 7.61
C ILE A 21 19.20 -4.87 8.63
N ASP A 22 19.77 -6.01 8.23
CA ASP A 22 20.65 -6.81 9.09
C ASP A 22 21.84 -5.98 9.58
N ARG A 23 22.50 -5.25 8.67
CA ARG A 23 23.64 -4.37 9.00
C ARG A 23 23.24 -3.24 9.96
N VAL A 24 22.11 -2.60 9.72
CA VAL A 24 21.63 -1.50 10.56
C VAL A 24 21.27 -1.99 11.96
N GLN A 25 20.60 -3.14 12.06
CA GLN A 25 20.09 -3.63 13.35
C GLN A 25 21.16 -4.40 14.16
N TYR A 26 22.01 -5.15 13.49
CA TYR A 26 23.03 -5.98 14.17
C TYR A 26 24.41 -5.33 14.22
N HIS A 27 24.61 -4.19 13.56
CA HIS A 27 25.89 -3.47 13.50
C HIS A 27 27.04 -4.34 13.00
N CYS A 28 26.79 -5.27 12.07
CA CYS A 28 27.76 -6.18 11.51
C CYS A 28 27.70 -6.19 9.97
N ILE A 29 28.80 -6.52 9.32
CA ILE A 29 28.88 -6.58 7.86
C ILE A 29 28.07 -7.76 7.33
N LEU A 30 28.14 -8.90 8.03
CA LEU A 30 27.43 -10.12 7.69
C LEU A 30 26.70 -10.62 8.92
N ARG A 31 25.40 -10.93 8.76
CA ARG A 31 24.58 -11.49 9.83
C ARG A 31 25.07 -12.90 10.17
N ASP A 32 25.22 -13.19 11.45
CA ASP A 32 25.48 -14.53 11.95
C ASP A 32 24.33 -15.49 11.59
N GLU A 33 24.66 -16.73 11.25
CA GLU A 33 23.68 -17.74 10.82
C GLU A 33 22.63 -18.09 11.89
N ASN A 34 22.95 -17.89 13.16
CA ASN A 34 22.06 -18.13 14.29
C ASN A 34 21.12 -16.95 14.56
N LEU A 35 21.35 -15.79 13.94
CA LEU A 35 20.47 -14.64 14.09
C LEU A 35 19.32 -14.68 13.05
N PRO A 36 18.09 -14.36 13.46
CA PRO A 36 16.99 -14.23 12.50
C PRO A 36 17.22 -13.03 11.57
N PRO A 37 16.61 -12.99 10.38
CA PRO A 37 16.59 -11.78 9.57
C PRO A 37 16.01 -10.63 10.36
N ALA A 38 16.74 -9.50 10.39
CA ALA A 38 16.36 -8.34 11.17
C ALA A 38 15.08 -7.68 10.65
N SER A 39 14.36 -7.06 11.55
CA SER A 39 13.13 -6.30 11.27
C SER A 39 13.22 -4.88 11.82
N TYR A 40 12.32 -4.01 11.40
CA TYR A 40 12.20 -2.65 11.92
C TYR A 40 10.75 -2.24 12.10
N GLY A 41 10.54 -1.26 12.96
CA GLY A 41 9.34 -0.45 13.04
C GLY A 41 9.72 1.02 12.93
N LEU A 42 9.08 1.75 12.03
CA LEU A 42 9.32 3.17 11.81
C LEU A 42 8.04 3.95 12.06
N VAL A 43 8.17 5.10 12.71
CA VAL A 43 7.10 6.06 12.87
C VAL A 43 7.70 7.46 12.85
N GLU A 44 7.07 8.37 12.11
CA GLU A 44 7.51 9.75 12.00
C GLU A 44 6.31 10.66 11.74
N GLN A 45 6.44 11.93 12.14
CA GLN A 45 5.49 12.98 11.82
C GLN A 45 5.96 13.74 10.57
N VAL A 46 5.21 13.66 9.49
CA VAL A 46 5.52 14.33 8.23
C VAL A 46 4.37 15.25 7.86
N HIS A 47 4.63 16.54 7.76
CA HIS A 47 3.62 17.56 7.47
C HIS A 47 2.37 17.47 8.36
N GLY A 48 2.56 17.17 9.66
CA GLY A 48 1.47 17.08 10.63
C GLY A 48 0.66 15.78 10.56
N LYS A 49 1.10 14.79 9.78
CA LYS A 49 0.50 13.46 9.68
C LYS A 49 1.44 12.39 10.18
N GLY A 50 0.89 11.41 10.87
CA GLY A 50 1.60 10.20 11.25
C GLY A 50 1.89 9.34 10.02
N VAL A 51 3.17 9.07 9.77
CA VAL A 51 3.64 8.11 8.76
C VAL A 51 4.30 6.96 9.49
N PHE A 52 3.96 5.74 9.16
CA PHE A 52 4.49 4.58 9.87
C PHE A 52 4.68 3.36 8.97
N SER A 53 5.64 2.52 9.37
CA SER A 53 5.82 1.22 8.73
C SER A 53 4.71 0.26 9.17
N PHE A 54 4.28 -0.59 8.27
CA PHE A 54 3.24 -1.57 8.54
C PHE A 54 3.58 -2.94 7.97
N CYS A 55 3.34 -3.98 8.76
CA CYS A 55 3.58 -5.38 8.34
C CYS A 55 4.93 -5.57 7.64
N MET A 56 6.02 -5.17 8.31
CA MET A 56 7.37 -5.45 7.84
C MET A 56 7.59 -6.95 7.77
N CYS A 57 8.07 -7.41 6.61
CA CYS A 57 8.27 -8.81 6.28
C CYS A 57 9.76 -9.08 6.01
N PRO A 58 10.54 -9.46 7.04
CA PRO A 58 11.95 -9.81 6.86
C PRO A 58 12.09 -11.09 6.05
N GLY A 59 13.06 -11.10 5.13
CA GLY A 59 13.29 -12.23 4.21
C GLY A 59 12.03 -12.67 3.48
N GLY A 60 11.19 -11.69 3.13
CA GLY A 60 9.86 -11.91 2.57
C GLY A 60 9.69 -11.40 1.14
N ILE A 61 8.50 -11.55 0.63
CA ILE A 61 8.09 -11.14 -0.71
C ILE A 61 6.87 -10.22 -0.67
N ILE A 62 6.67 -9.45 -1.71
CA ILE A 62 5.41 -8.76 -1.97
C ILE A 62 4.51 -9.72 -2.75
N ALA A 63 3.29 -9.92 -2.27
CA ALA A 63 2.31 -10.82 -2.86
C ALA A 63 1.05 -10.06 -3.28
N PRO A 64 0.43 -10.41 -4.43
CA PRO A 64 -0.87 -9.85 -4.80
C PRO A 64 -1.95 -10.35 -3.84
N ALA A 65 -2.87 -9.46 -3.50
CA ALA A 65 -3.97 -9.72 -2.57
C ALA A 65 -5.30 -9.12 -3.05
N ALA A 66 -5.40 -8.81 -4.34
CA ALA A 66 -6.64 -8.30 -4.94
C ALA A 66 -7.73 -9.37 -4.95
N THR A 67 -8.96 -8.98 -4.62
CA THR A 67 -10.12 -9.86 -4.59
C THR A 67 -11.04 -9.69 -5.79
N SER A 68 -10.80 -8.67 -6.61
CA SER A 68 -11.61 -8.36 -7.79
C SER A 68 -10.73 -8.10 -9.01
N ALA A 69 -11.26 -8.40 -10.20
CA ALA A 69 -10.57 -8.11 -11.45
C ALA A 69 -10.35 -6.60 -11.62
N GLY A 70 -9.18 -6.22 -12.11
CA GLY A 70 -8.82 -4.81 -12.34
C GLY A 70 -8.40 -4.04 -11.06
N GLN A 71 -8.42 -4.68 -9.90
CA GLN A 71 -7.87 -4.13 -8.68
C GLN A 71 -6.46 -4.66 -8.44
N LEU A 72 -5.65 -3.83 -7.81
CA LEU A 72 -4.31 -4.22 -7.43
C LEU A 72 -4.04 -3.82 -5.98
N VAL A 73 -4.21 -4.78 -5.11
CA VAL A 73 -3.86 -4.72 -3.70
C VAL A 73 -2.70 -5.67 -3.48
N VAL A 74 -1.73 -5.26 -2.69
CA VAL A 74 -0.58 -6.09 -2.33
C VAL A 74 -0.48 -6.27 -0.84
N ASN A 75 0.05 -7.42 -0.46
CA ASN A 75 0.41 -7.72 0.91
C ASN A 75 1.89 -8.14 1.00
N GLY A 76 2.44 -8.13 2.19
CA GLY A 76 3.73 -8.74 2.47
C GLY A 76 3.55 -10.15 3.00
N TRP A 77 4.48 -11.02 2.62
CA TRP A 77 4.51 -12.38 3.11
C TRP A 77 5.94 -12.82 3.40
N SER A 78 6.17 -13.37 4.58
CA SER A 78 7.45 -14.00 4.94
C SER A 78 7.27 -15.50 5.00
N PRO A 79 8.05 -16.28 4.24
CA PRO A 79 8.09 -17.72 4.43
C PRO A 79 8.62 -18.07 5.83
N SER A 80 8.32 -19.25 6.32
CA SER A 80 8.76 -19.68 7.65
C SER A 80 10.28 -19.60 7.86
N LYS A 81 11.04 -19.84 6.82
CA LYS A 81 12.51 -19.74 6.84
C LYS A 81 13.02 -18.30 6.72
N ARG A 82 12.21 -17.34 6.30
CA ARG A 82 12.58 -15.93 6.09
C ARG A 82 13.89 -15.75 5.32
N ASN A 83 14.11 -16.58 4.32
CA ASN A 83 15.38 -16.69 3.61
C ASN A 83 15.41 -16.03 2.23
N ASN A 84 14.43 -15.19 1.91
CA ASN A 84 14.49 -14.35 0.73
C ASN A 84 15.59 -13.29 0.95
N PRO A 85 16.41 -12.96 -0.07
CA PRO A 85 17.43 -11.92 0.04
C PRO A 85 16.86 -10.52 0.21
N TYR A 86 15.56 -10.34 0.07
CA TYR A 86 14.86 -9.07 0.24
C TYR A 86 13.91 -9.08 1.43
N ALA A 87 13.62 -7.89 1.92
CA ALA A 87 12.57 -7.61 2.88
C ALA A 87 11.62 -6.57 2.29
N ASN A 88 10.43 -6.43 2.84
CA ASN A 88 9.51 -5.39 2.44
C ASN A 88 8.67 -4.91 3.63
N SER A 89 8.16 -3.69 3.51
CA SER A 89 7.24 -3.09 4.48
C SER A 89 6.23 -2.19 3.79
N GLY A 90 5.03 -2.14 4.29
CA GLY A 90 4.13 -1.04 3.98
C GLY A 90 4.65 0.24 4.64
N MET A 91 4.57 1.36 3.94
CA MET A 91 4.74 2.71 4.48
C MET A 91 3.42 3.43 4.27
N VAL A 92 2.74 3.74 5.35
CA VAL A 92 1.36 4.24 5.32
C VAL A 92 1.21 5.56 6.06
N VAL A 93 0.26 6.34 5.62
CA VAL A 93 -0.16 7.60 6.25
C VAL A 93 -1.64 7.52 6.59
N GLU A 94 -2.01 8.08 7.72
CA GLU A 94 -3.41 8.20 8.12
C GLU A 94 -4.17 9.12 7.16
N VAL A 95 -5.35 8.67 6.73
CA VAL A 95 -6.30 9.41 5.91
C VAL A 95 -7.58 9.64 6.71
N GLN A 96 -7.90 10.90 6.92
CA GLN A 96 -9.09 11.34 7.62
C GLN A 96 -10.14 11.90 6.64
N LYS A 97 -11.35 12.08 7.12
CA LYS A 97 -12.46 12.64 6.35
C LYS A 97 -12.10 13.99 5.72
N GLN A 98 -11.38 14.86 6.45
CA GLN A 98 -10.98 16.16 5.96
C GLN A 98 -10.05 16.08 4.74
N ASP A 99 -9.16 15.10 4.68
CA ASP A 99 -8.26 14.90 3.54
C ASP A 99 -9.03 14.60 2.25
N ALA A 100 -10.05 13.76 2.36
CA ALA A 100 -10.92 13.46 1.24
C ALA A 100 -11.74 14.67 0.79
N LEU A 101 -12.26 15.44 1.74
CA LEU A 101 -13.00 16.68 1.45
C LEU A 101 -12.09 17.69 0.74
N ASP A 102 -10.87 17.88 1.22
CA ASP A 102 -9.91 18.79 0.62
C ASP A 102 -9.52 18.36 -0.80
N TYR A 103 -9.34 17.06 -1.02
CA TYR A 103 -9.09 16.50 -2.34
C TYR A 103 -10.23 16.78 -3.33
N PHE A 104 -11.48 16.63 -2.89
CA PHE A 104 -12.66 16.88 -3.74
C PHE A 104 -13.07 18.35 -3.85
N LYS A 105 -12.32 19.31 -3.28
CA LYS A 105 -12.52 20.74 -3.56
C LYS A 105 -12.17 21.07 -5.01
N GLU A 106 -11.26 20.31 -5.62
CA GLU A 106 -10.86 20.51 -7.01
C GLU A 106 -11.93 20.01 -7.98
N ALA A 107 -12.34 20.88 -8.94
CA ALA A 107 -13.42 20.56 -9.89
C ALA A 107 -13.10 19.37 -10.81
N SER A 108 -11.82 19.18 -11.13
CA SER A 108 -11.35 18.03 -11.93
C SER A 108 -11.61 16.71 -11.22
N HIS A 109 -11.33 16.63 -9.91
CA HIS A 109 -11.56 15.45 -9.10
C HIS A 109 -13.06 15.13 -8.96
N LYS A 110 -13.90 16.17 -8.81
CA LYS A 110 -15.36 15.99 -8.78
C LYS A 110 -15.90 15.38 -10.07
N LYS A 111 -15.45 15.85 -11.23
CA LYS A 111 -15.88 15.29 -12.53
C LYS A 111 -15.50 13.81 -12.69
N ILE A 112 -14.31 13.43 -12.23
CA ILE A 112 -13.89 12.03 -12.25
C ILE A 112 -14.75 11.20 -11.28
N LEU A 113 -15.01 11.74 -10.09
CA LEU A 113 -15.87 11.09 -9.10
C LEU A 113 -17.29 10.84 -9.66
N GLU A 114 -17.90 11.83 -10.29
CA GLU A 114 -19.23 11.69 -10.95
C GLU A 114 -19.21 10.58 -12.02
N SER A 115 -18.13 10.49 -12.79
CA SER A 115 -17.97 9.45 -13.81
C SER A 115 -17.82 8.05 -13.21
N MET A 116 -17.10 7.92 -12.10
CA MET A 116 -16.84 6.63 -11.44
C MET A 116 -18.02 6.17 -10.56
N PHE A 117 -18.68 7.13 -9.91
CA PHE A 117 -19.73 6.89 -8.94
C PHE A 117 -20.93 7.81 -9.19
N PRO A 118 -21.78 7.51 -10.19
CA PRO A 118 -22.93 8.38 -10.55
C PRO A 118 -23.93 8.60 -9.40
N MET A 119 -23.91 7.74 -8.39
CA MET A 119 -24.78 7.85 -7.20
C MET A 119 -24.18 8.70 -6.07
N ALA A 120 -22.91 9.15 -6.20
CA ALA A 120 -22.28 9.98 -5.18
C ALA A 120 -22.98 11.34 -5.04
N GLN A 121 -23.23 11.75 -3.81
CA GLN A 121 -23.87 13.04 -3.53
C GLN A 121 -22.85 14.18 -3.56
N ILE A 122 -22.41 14.58 -4.75
CA ILE A 122 -21.32 15.54 -4.97
C ILE A 122 -21.49 16.85 -4.20
N ASN A 123 -22.73 17.35 -4.09
CA ASN A 123 -23.04 18.58 -3.37
C ASN A 123 -23.16 18.41 -1.85
N ALA A 124 -23.12 17.19 -1.36
CA ALA A 124 -23.26 16.84 0.05
C ALA A 124 -22.23 15.81 0.53
N LEU A 125 -21.05 15.80 -0.10
CA LEU A 125 -19.97 14.83 0.19
C LEU A 125 -19.58 14.79 1.67
N GLU A 126 -19.69 15.91 2.38
CA GLU A 126 -19.40 15.96 3.80
C GLU A 126 -20.29 15.00 4.61
N ASN A 127 -21.53 14.78 4.17
CA ASN A 127 -22.50 13.90 4.82
C ASN A 127 -22.59 12.52 4.17
N ASP A 128 -21.80 12.27 3.12
CA ASP A 128 -21.80 10.98 2.44
C ASP A 128 -20.95 9.95 3.22
N PRO A 129 -21.56 8.86 3.71
CA PRO A 129 -20.84 7.84 4.46
C PRO A 129 -19.78 7.09 3.62
N LEU A 130 -19.86 7.17 2.29
CA LEU A 130 -18.94 6.53 1.35
C LEU A 130 -17.80 7.45 0.90
N LEU A 131 -17.72 8.69 1.41
CA LEU A 131 -16.71 9.67 1.03
C LEU A 131 -15.28 9.10 0.99
N LEU A 132 -14.89 8.39 2.05
CA LEU A 132 -13.53 7.82 2.14
C LEU A 132 -13.31 6.65 1.17
N LEU A 133 -14.34 5.90 0.85
CA LEU A 133 -14.29 4.87 -0.20
C LEU A 133 -14.09 5.50 -1.59
N TYR A 134 -14.76 6.60 -1.87
CA TYR A 134 -14.57 7.34 -3.12
C TYR A 134 -13.14 7.87 -3.23
N PHE A 135 -12.62 8.45 -2.15
CA PHE A 135 -11.24 8.94 -2.11
C PHE A 135 -10.25 7.79 -2.37
N GLN A 136 -10.43 6.66 -1.73
CA GLN A 136 -9.62 5.46 -1.93
C GLN A 136 -9.60 5.04 -3.41
N ALA A 137 -10.77 4.87 -4.02
CA ALA A 137 -10.88 4.46 -5.42
C ALA A 137 -10.26 5.48 -6.40
N MET A 138 -10.35 6.77 -6.08
CA MET A 138 -9.70 7.83 -6.87
C MET A 138 -8.18 7.77 -6.78
N VAL A 139 -7.61 7.50 -5.61
CA VAL A 139 -6.16 7.34 -5.44
C VAL A 139 -5.66 6.08 -6.17
N GLU A 140 -6.41 4.98 -6.10
CA GLU A 140 -6.13 3.77 -6.86
C GLU A 140 -6.05 4.04 -8.36
N LYS A 141 -7.08 4.68 -8.90
CA LYS A 141 -7.14 5.05 -10.31
C LYS A 141 -5.97 5.95 -10.70
N LYS A 142 -5.69 6.98 -9.92
CA LYS A 142 -4.58 7.91 -10.17
C LYS A 142 -3.22 7.19 -10.16
N SER A 143 -3.02 6.27 -9.24
CA SER A 143 -1.81 5.44 -9.17
C SER A 143 -1.68 4.53 -10.39
N PHE A 144 -2.78 3.92 -10.83
CA PHE A 144 -2.82 3.10 -12.04
C PHE A 144 -2.49 3.91 -13.29
N ASP A 145 -3.12 5.07 -13.45
CA ASP A 145 -2.88 5.97 -14.58
C ASP A 145 -1.43 6.48 -14.60
N ALA A 146 -0.88 6.85 -13.44
CA ALA A 146 0.51 7.28 -13.30
C ALA A 146 1.52 6.16 -13.64
N GLY A 147 1.17 4.92 -13.41
CA GLY A 147 1.91 3.73 -13.83
C GLY A 147 1.77 3.38 -15.33
N GLY A 148 1.10 4.22 -16.11
CA GLY A 148 0.85 3.99 -17.54
C GLY A 148 -0.16 2.87 -17.81
N GLY A 149 -1.13 2.67 -16.92
CA GLY A 149 -2.12 1.59 -17.02
C GLY A 149 -1.53 0.20 -16.79
N LYS A 150 -0.33 0.13 -16.27
CA LYS A 150 0.37 -1.11 -15.94
C LYS A 150 1.00 -0.95 -14.57
N PHE A 151 0.93 -2.01 -13.82
CA PHE A 151 1.70 -2.11 -12.61
C PHE A 151 2.90 -3.01 -12.89
N VAL A 152 4.12 -2.50 -12.68
CA VAL A 152 5.36 -3.21 -13.04
C VAL A 152 6.18 -3.45 -11.79
N ALA A 153 6.36 -4.70 -11.33
CA ALA A 153 7.29 -5.10 -10.29
C ALA A 153 8.67 -5.41 -10.86
N PRO A 154 9.70 -5.23 -10.07
CA PRO A 154 10.93 -5.96 -10.34
C PRO A 154 10.60 -7.45 -10.50
N ALA A 155 10.94 -7.99 -11.68
CA ALA A 155 10.39 -9.23 -12.23
C ALA A 155 10.52 -10.51 -11.37
N ASN A 156 11.34 -10.50 -10.34
CA ASN A 156 11.68 -11.68 -9.55
C ASN A 156 11.20 -11.61 -8.08
N ARG A 157 10.32 -10.67 -7.76
CA ARG A 157 9.98 -10.36 -6.37
C ARG A 157 8.49 -10.45 -6.04
N MET A 158 7.66 -10.62 -7.04
CA MET A 158 6.24 -10.91 -6.89
C MET A 158 5.97 -12.33 -7.35
N VAL A 159 5.38 -13.13 -6.49
CA VAL A 159 4.97 -14.51 -6.82
C VAL A 159 3.46 -14.52 -6.99
N ASP A 160 3.02 -14.94 -8.15
CA ASP A 160 1.63 -15.29 -8.37
C ASP A 160 1.38 -16.71 -7.87
N PHE A 161 0.72 -16.82 -6.74
CA PHE A 161 0.42 -18.09 -6.12
C PHE A 161 -0.58 -18.94 -6.94
N SER A 162 -1.36 -18.34 -7.82
CA SER A 162 -2.32 -19.09 -8.66
C SER A 162 -1.63 -19.85 -9.79
N THR A 163 -0.54 -19.33 -10.30
CA THR A 163 0.20 -19.88 -11.44
C THR A 163 1.57 -20.45 -11.06
N ASN A 164 1.99 -20.24 -9.83
CA ASN A 164 3.33 -20.54 -9.32
C ASN A 164 4.45 -19.91 -10.17
N LYS A 165 4.15 -18.80 -10.87
CA LYS A 165 5.08 -18.05 -11.70
C LYS A 165 5.39 -16.71 -11.05
N THR A 166 6.60 -16.25 -11.23
CA THR A 166 6.99 -14.90 -10.86
C THR A 166 6.29 -13.91 -11.80
N SER A 167 5.46 -13.04 -11.25
CA SER A 167 4.79 -11.99 -12.03
C SER A 167 5.73 -10.81 -12.25
N THR A 168 5.73 -10.29 -13.47
CA THR A 168 6.40 -9.02 -13.81
C THR A 168 5.48 -7.82 -13.63
N THR A 169 4.28 -8.01 -13.09
CA THR A 169 3.27 -6.96 -13.00
C THR A 169 3.08 -6.51 -11.55
N LEU A 170 3.10 -5.24 -11.31
CA LEU A 170 3.14 -4.57 -10.03
C LEU A 170 1.89 -3.98 -9.51
N ALA A 171 1.88 -4.03 -8.23
CA ALA A 171 1.02 -3.26 -7.37
C ALA A 171 1.79 -2.23 -6.54
N ASN A 172 1.39 -0.99 -6.60
CA ASN A 172 2.03 0.06 -5.81
C ASN A 172 1.23 0.47 -4.56
N CYS A 173 0.08 -0.10 -4.29
CA CYS A 173 -0.71 0.26 -3.12
C CYS A 173 -1.11 -0.98 -2.34
N SER A 174 -0.82 -1.00 -1.06
CA SER A 174 -1.43 -1.92 -0.10
C SER A 174 -2.48 -1.16 0.69
N TYR A 175 -3.63 -1.78 0.89
CA TYR A 175 -4.66 -1.30 1.82
C TYR A 175 -4.57 -2.07 3.12
N ILE A 176 -4.79 -1.35 4.17
CA ILE A 176 -4.89 -1.89 5.50
C ILE A 176 -6.19 -1.42 6.11
#